data_b45af22cca86634c776ddbdb738e49da
#
_entry.id   b45af22cca86634c776ddbdb738e49da
#
_cell.length_a   1.000
_cell.length_b   1.000
_cell.length_c   1.000
_cell.angle_alpha   90.00
_cell.angle_beta   90.00
_cell.angle_gamma   90.00
#
_symmetry.space_group_name_H-M   'P 1'
#
loop_
_entity.id
_entity.type
_entity.pdbx_description
1 polymer ?
#
loop_
_entity_poly.entity_id
_entity_poly.type
_entity_poly.pdbx_seq_one_letter_code
_entity_poly.pdbx_strand_id
1 'polypeptide(L)'
;MQAEIKELRRLIKMTEERLEKIEKEGAVSDVVSGGMGGIQHFTVEGFPVPGYTKAKNLLISRKQRLKMKEEELLELTNQAEEYIESIEKSELRIMFRLYYIEGLTWVQVAHQMNEMFSKTKRIYTEDSCRMKGNRFLEKTEE
;
A
#
# COMPACT_ATOMS: atom_id res chain seq x y z
N MET A 1 -5.55 -5.32 4.07
CA MET A 1 -5.52 -3.89 3.66
C MET A 1 -4.23 -3.46 3.00
N GLN A 2 -3.06 -3.74 3.55
CA GLN A 2 -1.76 -3.41 2.92
C GLN A 2 -1.60 -4.05 1.53
N ALA A 3 -2.02 -5.30 1.39
CA ALA A 3 -1.96 -6.00 0.10
C ALA A 3 -2.86 -5.33 -0.95
N GLU A 4 -4.03 -4.88 -0.55
CA GLU A 4 -4.96 -4.17 -1.43
C GLU A 4 -4.40 -2.82 -1.87
N ILE A 5 -3.74 -2.10 -0.97
CA ILE A 5 -3.09 -0.82 -1.29
C ILE A 5 -1.96 -1.04 -2.30
N LYS A 6 -1.16 -2.07 -2.10
CA LYS A 6 -0.08 -2.43 -3.03
C LYS A 6 -0.65 -2.77 -4.41
N GLU A 7 -1.73 -3.52 -4.45
CA GLU A 7 -2.41 -3.88 -5.71
C GLU A 7 -2.98 -2.64 -6.41
N LEU A 8 -3.61 -1.74 -5.66
CA LEU A 8 -4.12 -0.48 -6.23
C LEU A 8 -3.01 0.40 -6.81
N ARG A 9 -1.88 0.49 -6.13
CA ARG A 9 -0.72 1.23 -6.65
C ARG A 9 -0.23 0.62 -7.95
N ARG A 10 -0.18 -0.68 -8.05
CA ARG A 10 0.19 -1.40 -9.28
C ARG A 10 -0.78 -1.09 -10.42
N LEU A 11 -2.09 -1.15 -10.14
CA LEU A 11 -3.13 -0.86 -11.11
C LEU A 11 -3.10 0.60 -11.58
N ILE A 12 -2.83 1.53 -10.69
CA ILE A 12 -2.68 2.96 -11.01
C ILE A 12 -1.50 3.15 -11.97
N LYS A 13 -0.37 2.55 -11.68
CA LYS A 13 0.81 2.62 -12.53
C LYS A 13 0.53 2.08 -13.94
N MET A 14 -0.13 0.92 -14.03
CA MET A 14 -0.54 0.34 -15.31
C MET A 14 -1.46 1.27 -16.10
N THR A 15 -2.40 1.91 -15.42
CA THR A 15 -3.35 2.83 -16.05
C THR A 15 -2.64 4.09 -16.55
N GLU A 16 -1.70 4.62 -15.77
CA GLU A 16 -0.90 5.78 -16.17
C GLU A 16 -0.06 5.47 -17.42
N GLU A 17 0.57 4.31 -17.47
CA GLU A 17 1.35 3.86 -18.61
C GLU A 17 0.47 3.73 -19.88
N ARG A 18 -0.73 3.19 -19.70
CA ARG A 18 -1.71 3.05 -20.78
C ARG A 18 -2.15 4.42 -21.32
N LEU A 19 -2.44 5.37 -20.41
CA LEU A 19 -2.80 6.74 -20.81
C LEU A 19 -1.67 7.41 -21.56
N GLU A 20 -0.45 7.29 -21.07
CA GLU A 20 0.73 7.84 -21.73
C GLU A 20 0.90 7.29 -23.14
N LYS A 21 0.69 5.98 -23.30
CA LYS A 21 0.75 5.34 -24.61
C LYS A 21 -0.31 5.88 -25.56
N ILE A 22 -1.56 6.03 -25.07
CA ILE A 22 -2.66 6.57 -25.87
C ILE A 22 -2.37 8.01 -26.27
N GLU A 23 -1.83 8.82 -25.38
CA GLU A 23 -1.46 10.21 -25.66
C GLU A 23 -0.39 10.29 -26.75
N LYS A 24 0.62 9.42 -26.70
CA LYS A 24 1.65 9.36 -27.72
C LYS A 24 1.08 8.95 -29.10
N GLU A 25 0.21 7.95 -29.13
CA GLU A 25 -0.45 7.51 -30.34
C GLU A 25 -1.36 8.60 -30.91
N GLY A 26 -2.09 9.29 -30.03
CA GLY A 26 -2.92 10.43 -30.41
C GLY A 26 -2.11 11.57 -31.00
N ALA A 27 -0.98 11.90 -30.40
CA ALA A 27 -0.08 12.94 -30.88
C ALA A 27 0.48 12.60 -32.27
N VAL A 28 0.84 11.35 -32.50
CA VAL A 28 1.29 10.87 -33.83
C VAL A 28 0.18 10.98 -34.84
N SER A 29 -1.04 10.61 -34.49
CA SER A 29 -2.22 10.74 -35.34
C SER A 29 -2.49 12.19 -35.70
N ASP A 30 -2.34 13.10 -34.73
CA ASP A 30 -2.50 14.53 -34.96
C ASP A 30 -1.50 15.07 -35.98
N VAL A 31 -0.26 14.65 -35.89
CA VAL A 31 0.78 15.04 -36.86
C VAL A 31 0.42 14.55 -38.24
N VAL A 32 -0.02 13.33 -38.39
CA VAL A 32 -0.45 12.76 -39.68
C VAL A 32 -1.67 13.50 -40.21
N SER A 33 -2.65 13.76 -39.35
CA SER A 33 -3.87 14.50 -39.73
C SER A 33 -3.56 15.95 -40.10
N GLY A 34 -2.60 16.57 -39.43
CA GLY A 34 -2.19 17.93 -39.71
C GLY A 34 -1.67 18.15 -41.14
N GLY A 35 -1.12 17.11 -41.77
CA GLY A 35 -0.70 17.17 -43.16
C GLY A 35 -1.84 17.17 -44.17
N MET A 36 -3.05 16.92 -43.72
CA MET A 36 -4.23 16.80 -44.57
C MET A 36 -5.10 18.07 -44.61
N GLY A 37 -4.66 19.18 -44.07
CA GLY A 37 -5.43 20.44 -44.09
C GLY A 37 -6.42 20.52 -42.92
N GLY A 38 -7.59 21.04 -43.11
CA GLY A 38 -8.54 21.41 -42.03
C GLY A 38 -9.06 20.31 -41.09
N ILE A 39 -8.55 19.12 -41.22
CA ILE A 39 -9.06 17.97 -40.41
C ILE A 39 -8.45 17.95 -39.01
N GLN A 40 -7.32 18.56 -38.84
CA GLN A 40 -6.58 18.52 -37.60
C GLN A 40 -7.33 19.09 -36.39
N HIS A 41 -8.33 19.88 -36.62
CA HIS A 41 -9.13 20.47 -35.54
C HIS A 41 -9.79 19.43 -34.67
N PHE A 42 -10.15 18.31 -35.26
CA PHE A 42 -10.86 17.26 -34.53
C PHE A 42 -9.97 16.49 -33.60
N THR A 43 -8.70 16.45 -33.94
CA THR A 43 -7.73 15.72 -33.16
C THR A 43 -7.17 16.56 -32.02
N VAL A 44 -7.18 17.88 -32.17
CA VAL A 44 -6.69 18.80 -31.16
C VAL A 44 -7.66 18.96 -30.00
N GLU A 45 -8.94 18.80 -30.22
CA GLU A 45 -9.97 18.98 -29.16
C GLU A 45 -10.01 17.89 -28.11
N GLY A 46 -8.94 17.28 -27.86
CA GLY A 46 -8.84 16.22 -26.90
C GLY A 46 -8.93 14.87 -27.59
N PHE A 47 -8.34 13.95 -27.05
CA PHE A 47 -8.24 12.61 -27.54
C PHE A 47 -9.64 11.97 -27.64
N PRO A 48 -10.32 12.01 -28.81
CA PRO A 48 -11.67 11.47 -28.91
C PRO A 48 -11.72 9.95 -28.90
N VAL A 49 -10.65 9.33 -28.48
CA VAL A 49 -10.57 7.88 -28.34
C VAL A 49 -11.36 7.48 -27.11
N PRO A 50 -12.44 6.71 -27.24
CA PRO A 50 -13.25 6.26 -26.10
C PRO A 50 -12.38 5.57 -25.03
N GLY A 51 -11.35 4.87 -25.44
CA GLY A 51 -10.41 4.22 -24.54
C GLY A 51 -9.63 5.19 -23.65
N TYR A 52 -9.33 6.40 -24.14
CA TYR A 52 -8.64 7.42 -23.34
C TYR A 52 -9.53 7.92 -22.20
N THR A 53 -10.76 8.27 -22.50
CA THR A 53 -11.72 8.75 -21.49
C THR A 53 -11.98 7.70 -20.42
N LYS A 54 -12.18 6.45 -20.82
CA LYS A 54 -12.35 5.33 -19.89
C LYS A 54 -11.14 5.13 -19.00
N ALA A 55 -9.95 5.16 -19.59
CA ALA A 55 -8.71 4.98 -18.85
C ALA A 55 -8.48 6.13 -17.87
N LYS A 56 -8.76 7.37 -18.27
CA LYS A 56 -8.64 8.55 -17.41
C LYS A 56 -9.61 8.49 -16.24
N ASN A 57 -10.86 8.15 -16.50
CA ASN A 57 -11.88 8.00 -15.45
C ASN A 57 -11.54 6.87 -14.50
N LEU A 58 -11.02 5.77 -15.01
CA LEU A 58 -10.57 4.64 -14.20
C LEU A 58 -9.39 5.04 -13.31
N LEU A 59 -8.46 5.82 -13.83
CA LEU A 59 -7.32 6.32 -13.07
C LEU A 59 -7.77 7.21 -11.91
N ILE A 60 -8.69 8.14 -12.17
CA ILE A 60 -9.24 9.02 -11.14
C ILE A 60 -9.92 8.19 -10.05
N SER A 61 -10.76 7.24 -10.45
CA SER A 61 -11.46 6.35 -9.52
C SER A 61 -10.48 5.54 -8.66
N ARG A 62 -9.45 4.98 -9.27
CA ARG A 62 -8.44 4.20 -8.56
C ARG A 62 -7.62 5.03 -7.59
N LYS A 63 -7.26 6.27 -7.96
CA LYS A 63 -6.55 7.19 -7.08
C LYS A 63 -7.38 7.59 -5.87
N GLN A 64 -8.67 7.85 -6.07
CA GLN A 64 -9.59 8.15 -4.97
C GLN A 64 -9.73 6.96 -4.02
N ARG A 65 -9.86 5.76 -4.58
CA ARG A 65 -9.96 4.53 -3.80
C ARG A 65 -8.69 4.26 -3.00
N LEU A 66 -7.53 4.50 -3.61
CA LEU A 66 -6.25 4.37 -2.92
C LEU A 66 -6.15 5.34 -1.74
N LYS A 67 -6.51 6.59 -1.96
CA LYS A 67 -6.49 7.61 -0.90
C LYS A 67 -7.35 7.20 0.28
N MET A 68 -8.58 6.74 0.02
CA MET A 68 -9.48 6.27 1.06
C MET A 68 -8.90 5.09 1.84
N LYS A 69 -8.32 4.12 1.14
CA LYS A 69 -7.72 2.95 1.79
C LYS A 69 -6.47 3.31 2.59
N GLU A 70 -5.68 4.24 2.12
CA GLU A 70 -4.51 4.73 2.86
C GLU A 70 -4.92 5.46 4.14
N GLU A 71 -6.00 6.26 4.09
CA GLU A 71 -6.55 6.94 5.27
C GLU A 71 -7.09 5.93 6.28
N GLU A 72 -7.82 4.91 5.82
CA GLU A 72 -8.30 3.82 6.67
C GLU A 72 -7.15 3.07 7.32
N LEU A 73 -6.11 2.75 6.56
CA LEU A 73 -4.94 2.05 7.08
C LEU A 73 -4.22 2.91 8.13
N LEU A 74 -4.08 4.20 7.88
CA LEU A 74 -3.45 5.11 8.83
C LEU A 74 -4.23 5.16 10.14
N GLU A 75 -5.55 5.24 10.08
CA GLU A 75 -6.40 5.23 11.26
C GLU A 75 -6.26 3.94 12.05
N LEU A 76 -6.33 2.80 11.36
CA LEU A 76 -6.15 1.49 12.00
C LEU A 76 -4.76 1.34 12.62
N THR A 77 -3.74 1.85 11.94
CA THR A 77 -2.36 1.83 12.45
C THR A 77 -2.24 2.67 13.71
N ASN A 78 -2.83 3.87 13.71
CA ASN A 78 -2.84 4.72 14.90
C ASN A 78 -3.56 4.06 16.07
N GLN A 79 -4.69 3.42 15.84
CA GLN A 79 -5.42 2.67 16.88
C GLN A 79 -4.58 1.51 17.41
N ALA A 80 -3.90 0.79 16.53
CA ALA A 80 -3.03 -0.30 16.92
C ALA A 80 -1.83 0.20 17.74
N GLU A 81 -1.25 1.32 17.34
CA GLU A 81 -0.14 1.92 18.08
C GLU A 81 -0.57 2.38 19.48
N GLU A 82 -1.74 3.01 19.59
CA GLU A 82 -2.29 3.41 20.89
C GLU A 82 -2.51 2.20 21.80
N TYR A 83 -3.06 1.13 21.25
CA TYR A 83 -3.24 -0.11 21.99
C TYR A 83 -1.90 -0.68 22.48
N ILE A 84 -0.90 -0.73 21.58
CA ILE A 84 0.43 -1.23 21.90
C ILE A 84 1.09 -0.38 23.00
N GLU A 85 0.96 0.94 22.92
CA GLU A 85 1.49 1.85 23.95
C GLU A 85 0.86 1.59 25.33
N SER A 86 -0.36 1.10 25.36
CA SER A 86 -1.06 0.77 26.61
C SER A 86 -0.55 -0.50 27.29
N ILE A 87 0.23 -1.32 26.59
CA ILE A 87 0.77 -2.57 27.14
C ILE A 87 1.87 -2.25 28.16
N GLU A 88 1.75 -2.80 29.36
CA GLU A 88 2.68 -2.50 30.46
C GLU A 88 4.09 -3.03 30.22
N LYS A 89 4.22 -4.24 29.69
CA LYS A 89 5.53 -4.87 29.48
C LYS A 89 6.18 -4.36 28.20
N SER A 90 7.33 -3.73 28.33
CA SER A 90 8.06 -3.19 27.18
C SER A 90 8.47 -4.27 26.17
N GLU A 91 8.79 -5.47 26.64
CA GLU A 91 9.08 -6.61 25.78
C GLU A 91 7.93 -6.92 24.83
N LEU A 92 6.70 -6.98 25.35
CA LEU A 92 5.51 -7.23 24.55
C LEU A 92 5.20 -6.07 23.61
N ARG A 93 5.37 -4.83 24.06
CA ARG A 93 5.18 -3.66 23.19
C ARG A 93 6.08 -3.72 21.96
N ILE A 94 7.36 -3.98 22.15
CA ILE A 94 8.33 -4.08 21.06
C ILE A 94 7.96 -5.23 20.14
N MET A 95 7.61 -6.38 20.70
CA MET A 95 7.21 -7.56 19.94
C MET A 95 6.00 -7.30 19.05
N PHE A 96 4.95 -6.70 19.61
CA PHE A 96 3.74 -6.36 18.87
C PHE A 96 4.00 -5.29 17.80
N ARG A 97 4.85 -4.31 18.09
CA ARG A 97 5.21 -3.29 17.12
C ARG A 97 5.93 -3.90 15.92
N LEU A 98 6.88 -4.77 16.16
CA LEU A 98 7.62 -5.45 15.09
C LEU A 98 6.70 -6.30 14.22
N TYR A 99 5.78 -7.03 14.83
CA TYR A 99 4.90 -7.93 14.10
C TYR A 99 3.75 -7.21 13.40
N TYR A 100 3.00 -6.36 14.12
CA TYR A 100 1.78 -5.74 13.60
C TYR A 100 2.03 -4.44 12.84
N ILE A 101 2.98 -3.62 13.26
CA ILE A 101 3.23 -2.32 12.64
C ILE A 101 4.27 -2.43 11.53
N GLU A 102 5.39 -3.07 11.79
CA GLU A 102 6.46 -3.23 10.80
C GLU A 102 6.22 -4.40 9.85
N GLY A 103 5.31 -5.31 10.18
CA GLY A 103 4.94 -6.42 9.30
C GLY A 103 5.97 -7.53 9.21
N LEU A 104 6.83 -7.67 10.23
CA LEU A 104 7.84 -8.71 10.27
C LEU A 104 7.21 -10.08 10.57
N THR A 105 7.83 -11.13 10.05
CA THR A 105 7.44 -12.50 10.42
C THR A 105 7.91 -12.80 11.84
N TRP A 106 7.32 -13.82 12.46
CA TRP A 106 7.73 -14.21 13.82
C TRP A 106 9.21 -14.61 13.90
N VAL A 107 9.78 -15.17 12.83
CA VAL A 107 11.22 -15.48 12.75
C VAL A 107 12.04 -14.19 12.81
N GLN A 108 11.64 -13.18 12.05
CA GLN A 108 12.30 -11.87 12.02
C GLN A 108 12.12 -11.14 13.35
N VAL A 109 10.95 -11.24 13.96
CA VAL A 109 10.67 -10.66 15.29
C VAL A 109 11.61 -11.27 16.32
N ALA A 110 11.73 -12.60 16.32
CA ALA A 110 12.62 -13.30 17.25
C ALA A 110 14.08 -12.85 17.07
N HIS A 111 14.52 -12.71 15.83
CA HIS A 111 15.88 -12.24 15.52
C HIS A 111 16.12 -10.82 16.06
N GLN A 112 15.19 -9.91 15.80
CA GLN A 112 15.27 -8.53 16.29
C GLN A 112 15.26 -8.47 17.82
N MET A 113 14.41 -9.28 18.46
CA MET A 113 14.33 -9.35 19.92
C MET A 113 15.64 -9.83 20.53
N ASN A 114 16.28 -10.83 19.91
CA ASN A 114 17.57 -11.33 20.36
C ASN A 114 18.68 -10.26 20.24
N GLU A 115 18.63 -9.44 19.21
CA GLU A 115 19.57 -8.32 19.04
C GLU A 115 19.35 -7.24 20.10
N MET A 116 18.10 -6.84 20.32
CA MET A 116 17.75 -5.79 21.28
C MET A 116 18.03 -6.20 22.73
N PHE A 117 17.79 -7.45 23.05
CA PHE A 117 17.93 -7.98 24.41
C PHE A 117 19.12 -8.95 24.55
N SER A 118 20.20 -8.66 23.83
CA SER A 118 21.39 -9.51 23.80
C SER A 118 22.08 -9.69 25.16
N LYS A 119 21.84 -8.78 26.10
CA LYS A 119 22.39 -8.83 27.46
C LYS A 119 21.60 -9.73 28.41
N THR A 120 20.40 -10.16 27.99
CA THR A 120 19.58 -11.07 28.80
C THR A 120 19.91 -12.51 28.41
N LYS A 121 19.76 -13.43 29.38
CA LYS A 121 19.98 -14.86 29.14
C LYS A 121 18.84 -15.52 28.34
N ARG A 122 17.79 -14.76 28.02
CA ARG A 122 16.66 -15.27 27.26
C ARG A 122 16.93 -15.27 25.78
N ILE A 123 16.66 -16.40 25.16
CA ILE A 123 16.72 -16.55 23.70
C ILE A 123 15.26 -16.53 23.18
N TYR A 124 15.01 -15.66 22.25
CA TYR A 124 13.71 -15.58 21.61
C TYR A 124 13.70 -16.50 20.37
N THR A 125 12.67 -17.30 20.27
CA THR A 125 12.42 -18.15 19.11
C THR A 125 11.10 -17.77 18.47
N GLU A 126 10.87 -18.20 17.22
CA GLU A 126 9.60 -18.00 16.53
C GLU A 126 8.43 -18.44 17.41
N ASP A 127 8.52 -19.66 17.93
CA ASP A 127 7.44 -20.24 18.76
C ASP A 127 7.23 -19.48 20.06
N SER A 128 8.32 -19.09 20.75
CA SER A 128 8.20 -18.37 22.01
C SER A 128 7.55 -17.00 21.83
N CYS A 129 7.91 -16.28 20.77
CA CYS A 129 7.32 -14.97 20.46
C CYS A 129 5.85 -15.11 20.10
N ARG A 130 5.52 -16.02 19.21
CA ARG A 130 4.14 -16.29 18.81
C ARG A 130 3.26 -16.67 19.98
N MET A 131 3.73 -17.57 20.82
CA MET A 131 2.98 -18.04 21.98
C MET A 131 2.77 -16.94 23.01
N LYS A 132 3.78 -16.12 23.26
CA LYS A 132 3.64 -14.98 24.18
C LYS A 132 2.60 -13.98 23.68
N GLY A 133 2.64 -13.66 22.39
CA GLY A 133 1.66 -12.78 21.78
C GLY A 133 0.25 -13.34 21.89
N ASN A 134 0.06 -14.60 21.55
CA ASN A 134 -1.25 -15.25 21.61
C ASN A 134 -1.80 -15.31 23.03
N ARG A 135 -0.96 -15.65 24.02
CA ARG A 135 -1.36 -15.67 25.42
C ARG A 135 -1.80 -14.30 25.93
N PHE A 136 -1.09 -13.27 25.54
CA PHE A 136 -1.45 -11.91 25.91
C PHE A 136 -2.81 -11.52 25.36
N LEU A 137 -3.03 -11.78 24.06
CA LEU A 137 -4.30 -11.47 23.40
C LEU A 137 -5.47 -12.26 23.99
N GLU A 138 -5.27 -13.53 24.32
CA GLU A 138 -6.28 -14.35 24.97
C GLU A 138 -6.68 -13.78 26.35
N LYS A 139 -5.73 -13.29 27.12
CA LYS A 139 -6.00 -12.68 28.43
C LYS A 139 -6.77 -11.38 28.32
N THR A 140 -6.54 -10.60 27.26
CA THR A 140 -7.22 -9.31 27.10
C THR A 140 -8.63 -9.47 26.55
N GLU A 141 -8.96 -10.59 25.93
CA GLU A 141 -10.32 -10.90 25.46
C GLU A 141 -11.23 -11.37 26.60
N GLU A 142 -10.66 -11.75 27.73
CA GLU A 142 -11.43 -12.05 28.93
C GLU A 142 -11.76 -10.75 29.69
#